data_c2b23a6de782a4371259e8074c9b8d05
#
_entry.id   c2b23a6de782a4371259e8074c9b8d05
#
_cell.length_a   1.000
_cell.length_b   1.000
_cell.length_c   1.000
_cell.angle_alpha   90.00
_cell.angle_beta   90.00
_cell.angle_gamma   90.00
#
_symmetry.space_group_name_H-M   'P 1'
#
loop_
_entity.id
_entity.type
_entity.pdbx_description
1 polymer ?
#
loop_
_entity_poly.entity_id
_entity_poly.type
_entity_poly.pdbx_seq_one_letter_code
_entity_poly.pdbx_strand_id
1 'polypeptide(L)'
;SYFISGKAVDRRALRGAGEELHGVEIPAVGWSGVWGAGNFAVHFVSAVRKAGEEMRKRKVGALLGMGGFISGAAVGAARMAKIPYFLHESNAVPGRATKLLARGAEKVFVGFADCERGLGGVKASVSGTPVRNRLGQMGKEEALKKLGLHPKRRLVAVLGGSQGAKGLNEAMLRGLGALKSESQHLQILHLAGEVHVEKVRKGYEGSGFHAVVMGFCDEMEAVYGAAEVVVARAGAGTLAELAACQVPAILVPFPAAAGDHQMANARAYAKEGAAEVIAERYLEGTELGQRIARLMGDSTRCERMKHWAKEQDQPQAAEKIAEVISGIL
;
A
#
# COMPACT_ATOMS: atom_id res chain seq x y z
N SER A 1 -3.22 17.90 12.68
CA SER A 1 -4.12 18.10 11.51
C SER A 1 -3.53 17.45 10.28
N TYR A 2 -4.34 16.96 9.35
CA TYR A 2 -3.86 16.46 8.08
C TYR A 2 -4.88 16.73 6.97
N PHE A 3 -4.40 16.64 5.74
CA PHE A 3 -5.18 16.94 4.54
C PHE A 3 -5.51 15.67 3.80
N ILE A 4 -6.74 15.57 3.29
CA ILE A 4 -7.25 14.41 2.55
C ILE A 4 -7.85 14.84 1.23
N SER A 5 -7.88 13.90 0.27
CA SER A 5 -8.43 14.16 -1.08
C SER A 5 -9.96 14.21 -1.15
N GLY A 6 -10.66 13.98 -0.04
CA GLY A 6 -12.12 13.82 -0.04
C GLY A 6 -12.61 12.48 -0.59
N LYS A 7 -11.74 11.56 -0.95
CA LYS A 7 -12.11 10.21 -1.39
C LYS A 7 -12.67 9.38 -0.23
N ALA A 8 -13.59 8.47 -0.52
CA ALA A 8 -14.20 7.60 0.49
C ALA A 8 -13.16 6.78 1.28
N VAL A 9 -12.08 6.35 0.62
CA VAL A 9 -10.96 5.62 1.25
C VAL A 9 -10.26 6.46 2.30
N ASP A 10 -9.98 7.74 1.99
CA ASP A 10 -9.31 8.65 2.92
C ASP A 10 -10.18 8.90 4.16
N ARG A 11 -11.49 9.14 3.96
CA ARG A 11 -12.45 9.31 5.07
C ARG A 11 -12.57 8.06 5.93
N ARG A 12 -12.49 6.87 5.33
CA ARG A 12 -12.54 5.60 6.07
C ARG A 12 -11.29 5.40 6.93
N ALA A 13 -10.12 5.69 6.37
CA ALA A 13 -8.84 5.62 7.09
C ALA A 13 -8.82 6.54 8.34
N LEU A 14 -9.48 7.71 8.26
CA LEU A 14 -9.57 8.66 9.36
C LEU A 14 -10.42 8.20 10.54
N ARG A 15 -11.51 7.46 10.29
CA ARG A 15 -12.41 7.02 11.36
C ARG A 15 -11.74 6.16 12.42
N GLY A 16 -10.62 5.54 12.10
CA GLY A 16 -9.85 4.71 13.02
C GLY A 16 -8.69 5.42 13.72
N ALA A 17 -8.46 6.71 13.45
CA ALA A 17 -7.22 7.39 13.80
C ALA A 17 -7.29 8.24 15.11
N GLY A 18 -8.41 8.20 15.84
CA GLY A 18 -8.58 8.91 17.13
C GLY A 18 -9.07 10.36 17.01
N GLU A 19 -9.50 10.93 18.12
CA GLU A 19 -10.19 12.24 18.19
C GLU A 19 -9.29 13.46 17.93
N GLU A 20 -7.98 13.34 18.03
CA GLU A 20 -7.02 14.45 17.83
C GLU A 20 -6.76 14.76 16.35
N LEU A 21 -7.24 13.93 15.44
CA LEU A 21 -6.96 14.06 14.03
C LEU A 21 -8.12 14.76 13.29
N HIS A 22 -7.83 15.93 12.74
CA HIS A 22 -8.80 16.72 11.99
C HIS A 22 -8.51 16.66 10.50
N GLY A 23 -9.38 15.97 9.74
CA GLY A 23 -9.30 15.91 8.29
C GLY A 23 -9.75 17.21 7.63
N VAL A 24 -8.96 17.74 6.73
CA VAL A 24 -9.31 18.86 5.85
C VAL A 24 -9.39 18.38 4.42
N GLU A 25 -10.58 18.41 3.84
CA GLU A 25 -10.77 18.00 2.45
C GLU A 25 -10.24 19.06 1.49
N ILE A 26 -9.31 18.67 0.63
CA ILE A 26 -8.83 19.47 -0.49
C ILE A 26 -9.37 18.83 -1.77
N PRO A 27 -10.01 19.61 -2.67
CA PRO A 27 -10.52 19.08 -3.92
C PRO A 27 -9.41 18.44 -4.74
N ALA A 28 -9.57 17.16 -5.10
CA ALA A 28 -8.68 16.48 -6.02
C ALA A 28 -9.07 16.91 -7.46
N VAL A 29 -8.12 17.43 -8.22
CA VAL A 29 -8.33 17.80 -9.61
C VAL A 29 -7.57 16.86 -10.53
N GLY A 30 -8.28 16.19 -11.41
CA GLY A 30 -7.69 15.40 -12.48
C GLY A 30 -7.23 16.31 -13.62
N TRP A 31 -6.09 15.99 -14.23
CA TRP A 31 -5.64 16.61 -15.46
C TRP A 31 -6.35 15.92 -16.65
N SER A 32 -7.25 16.62 -17.33
CA SER A 32 -7.91 16.12 -18.54
C SER A 32 -7.86 17.17 -19.65
N GLY A 33 -6.91 17.02 -20.58
CA GLY A 33 -6.81 17.83 -21.78
C GLY A 33 -6.40 19.30 -21.61
N VAL A 34 -6.38 20.07 -22.71
CA VAL A 34 -5.93 21.48 -22.74
C VAL A 34 -6.86 22.40 -21.92
N TRP A 35 -8.15 22.12 -21.90
CA TRP A 35 -9.14 22.82 -21.06
C TRP A 35 -9.01 22.46 -19.57
N GLY A 36 -8.38 21.33 -19.28
CA GLY A 36 -8.06 20.90 -17.91
C GLY A 36 -6.96 21.72 -17.24
N ALA A 37 -6.06 22.36 -17.99
CA ALA A 37 -4.95 23.12 -17.41
C ALA A 37 -5.42 24.39 -16.68
N GLY A 38 -6.33 25.15 -17.26
CA GLY A 38 -6.91 26.33 -16.61
C GLY A 38 -7.73 25.97 -15.38
N ASN A 39 -8.60 24.96 -15.49
CA ASN A 39 -9.36 24.43 -14.37
C ASN A 39 -8.43 23.88 -13.27
N PHE A 40 -7.36 23.17 -13.65
CA PHE A 40 -6.35 22.68 -12.71
C PHE A 40 -5.70 23.84 -11.93
N ALA A 41 -5.30 24.93 -12.61
CA ALA A 41 -4.68 26.08 -11.95
C ALA A 41 -5.62 26.75 -10.94
N VAL A 42 -6.88 26.99 -11.29
CA VAL A 42 -7.88 27.57 -10.39
C VAL A 42 -8.11 26.69 -9.16
N HIS A 43 -8.30 25.40 -9.37
CA HIS A 43 -8.49 24.46 -8.27
C HIS A 43 -7.23 24.30 -7.42
N PHE A 44 -6.04 24.33 -8.03
CA PHE A 44 -4.78 24.30 -7.30
C PHE A 44 -4.62 25.53 -6.40
N VAL A 45 -4.87 26.73 -6.91
CA VAL A 45 -4.84 27.96 -6.12
C VAL A 45 -5.85 27.93 -4.97
N SER A 46 -7.08 27.46 -5.25
CA SER A 46 -8.11 27.28 -4.21
C SER A 46 -7.65 26.29 -3.12
N ALA A 47 -7.03 25.17 -3.53
CA ALA A 47 -6.47 24.18 -2.59
C ALA A 47 -5.34 24.76 -1.73
N VAL A 48 -4.43 25.54 -2.33
CA VAL A 48 -3.36 26.25 -1.63
C VAL A 48 -3.92 27.25 -0.58
N ARG A 49 -4.92 28.07 -0.99
CA ARG A 49 -5.57 29.00 -0.06
C ARG A 49 -6.21 28.28 1.12
N LYS A 50 -7.03 27.27 0.85
CA LYS A 50 -7.69 26.47 1.89
C LYS A 50 -6.69 25.84 2.84
N ALA A 51 -5.61 25.22 2.31
CA ALA A 51 -4.54 24.67 3.12
C ALA A 51 -3.86 25.74 3.99
N GLY A 52 -3.56 26.92 3.43
CA GLY A 52 -2.95 28.03 4.17
C GLY A 52 -3.85 28.61 5.26
N GLU A 53 -5.15 28.72 5.03
CA GLU A 53 -6.13 29.14 6.04
C GLU A 53 -6.18 28.16 7.21
N GLU A 54 -6.23 26.85 6.93
CA GLU A 54 -6.21 25.81 7.98
C GLU A 54 -4.88 25.76 8.73
N MET A 55 -3.75 25.92 8.05
CA MET A 55 -2.43 25.97 8.70
C MET A 55 -2.35 27.16 9.68
N ARG A 56 -2.81 28.37 9.29
CA ARG A 56 -2.84 29.54 10.17
C ARG A 56 -3.78 29.35 11.34
N LYS A 57 -5.03 28.90 11.08
CA LYS A 57 -6.04 28.66 12.12
C LYS A 57 -5.55 27.71 13.20
N ARG A 58 -4.78 26.69 12.80
CA ARG A 58 -4.29 25.63 13.71
C ARG A 58 -2.86 25.84 14.18
N LYS A 59 -2.23 26.97 13.83
CA LYS A 59 -0.84 27.29 14.19
C LYS A 59 0.12 26.14 13.87
N VAL A 60 0.04 25.62 12.62
CA VAL A 60 0.88 24.49 12.19
C VAL A 60 2.34 24.89 12.21
N GLY A 61 3.19 24.15 12.94
CA GLY A 61 4.63 24.38 13.03
C GLY A 61 5.43 23.71 11.93
N ALA A 62 4.97 22.56 11.40
CA ALA A 62 5.62 21.83 10.31
C ALA A 62 4.62 21.13 9.42
N LEU A 63 5.02 20.83 8.18
CA LEU A 63 4.25 20.05 7.22
C LEU A 63 5.03 18.81 6.78
N LEU A 64 4.42 17.62 6.84
CA LEU A 64 4.91 16.41 6.18
C LEU A 64 4.05 16.09 4.95
N GLY A 65 4.63 16.16 3.76
CA GLY A 65 3.99 15.78 2.51
C GLY A 65 4.21 14.31 2.20
N MET A 66 3.14 13.53 2.08
CA MET A 66 3.16 12.08 1.78
C MET A 66 2.99 11.76 0.29
N GLY A 67 3.35 12.69 -0.59
CA GLY A 67 3.20 12.53 -2.04
C GLY A 67 1.82 12.93 -2.58
N GLY A 68 1.66 12.80 -3.91
CA GLY A 68 0.43 13.14 -4.61
C GLY A 68 0.17 14.63 -4.78
N PHE A 69 -0.98 14.95 -5.43
CA PHE A 69 -1.41 16.32 -5.71
C PHE A 69 -1.60 17.17 -4.45
N ILE A 70 -2.18 16.57 -3.43
CA ILE A 70 -2.49 17.26 -2.16
C ILE A 70 -1.22 17.78 -1.50
N SER A 71 -0.15 16.98 -1.50
CA SER A 71 1.15 17.42 -0.98
C SER A 71 1.68 18.65 -1.72
N GLY A 72 1.46 18.74 -3.05
CA GLY A 72 1.85 19.91 -3.82
C GLY A 72 1.14 21.19 -3.37
N ALA A 73 -0.16 21.14 -3.16
CA ALA A 73 -0.95 22.27 -2.68
C ALA A 73 -0.59 22.64 -1.24
N ALA A 74 -0.46 21.65 -0.35
CA ALA A 74 -0.09 21.86 1.04
C ALA A 74 1.33 22.46 1.18
N VAL A 75 2.31 21.96 0.42
CA VAL A 75 3.67 22.51 0.38
C VAL A 75 3.67 23.95 -0.18
N GLY A 76 2.87 24.23 -1.22
CA GLY A 76 2.69 25.59 -1.73
C GLY A 76 2.22 26.56 -0.64
N ALA A 77 1.23 26.15 0.16
CA ALA A 77 0.73 26.93 1.29
C ALA A 77 1.78 27.08 2.40
N ALA A 78 2.49 26.01 2.75
CA ALA A 78 3.54 26.05 3.78
C ALA A 78 4.68 27.02 3.41
N ARG A 79 5.14 26.99 2.13
CA ARG A 79 6.16 27.93 1.62
C ARG A 79 5.70 29.38 1.73
N MET A 80 4.45 29.68 1.35
CA MET A 80 3.89 31.03 1.48
C MET A 80 3.80 31.49 2.93
N ALA A 81 3.54 30.57 3.87
CA ALA A 81 3.43 30.83 5.29
C ALA A 81 4.79 30.73 6.03
N LYS A 82 5.90 30.45 5.31
CA LYS A 82 7.23 30.18 5.86
C LYS A 82 7.26 29.07 6.92
N ILE A 83 6.41 28.06 6.73
CA ILE A 83 6.36 26.86 7.56
C ILE A 83 7.34 25.84 6.97
N PRO A 84 8.27 25.27 7.76
CA PRO A 84 9.17 24.21 7.27
C PRO A 84 8.38 23.00 6.79
N TYR A 85 8.84 22.40 5.70
CA TYR A 85 8.18 21.22 5.17
C TYR A 85 9.15 20.08 4.92
N PHE A 86 8.63 18.90 5.12
CA PHE A 86 9.29 17.62 4.96
C PHE A 86 8.52 16.79 3.92
N LEU A 87 9.19 15.83 3.31
CA LEU A 87 8.55 14.92 2.36
C LEU A 87 8.79 13.48 2.77
N HIS A 88 7.80 12.63 2.54
CA HIS A 88 7.94 11.19 2.58
C HIS A 88 7.53 10.60 1.22
N GLU A 89 8.38 9.74 0.67
CA GLU A 89 8.08 8.97 -0.54
C GLU A 89 8.14 7.48 -0.23
N SER A 90 6.99 6.83 -0.30
CA SER A 90 6.88 5.41 -0.01
C SER A 90 7.38 4.52 -1.15
N ASN A 91 7.36 5.00 -2.40
CA ASN A 91 7.72 4.19 -3.57
C ASN A 91 9.24 4.16 -3.80
N ALA A 92 9.71 3.07 -4.43
CA ALA A 92 11.09 2.92 -4.85
C ALA A 92 11.51 3.90 -5.97
N VAL A 93 10.54 4.47 -6.69
CA VAL A 93 10.75 5.55 -7.66
C VAL A 93 9.93 6.76 -7.23
N PRO A 94 10.56 7.93 -7.05
CA PRO A 94 9.85 9.10 -6.55
C PRO A 94 8.82 9.62 -7.55
N GLY A 95 7.64 9.98 -7.03
CA GLY A 95 6.58 10.63 -7.79
C GLY A 95 6.98 12.01 -8.30
N ARG A 96 6.25 12.52 -9.31
CA ARG A 96 6.54 13.85 -9.91
C ARG A 96 6.50 14.98 -8.89
N ALA A 97 5.52 14.95 -7.97
CA ALA A 97 5.41 15.96 -6.92
C ALA A 97 6.63 15.92 -5.98
N THR A 98 7.02 14.73 -5.53
CA THR A 98 8.18 14.54 -4.67
C THR A 98 9.46 15.06 -5.34
N LYS A 99 9.70 14.71 -6.62
CA LYS A 99 10.86 15.20 -7.40
C LYS A 99 10.93 16.72 -7.47
N LEU A 100 9.78 17.36 -7.72
CA LEU A 100 9.70 18.82 -7.86
C LEU A 100 9.94 19.55 -6.53
N LEU A 101 9.43 18.96 -5.43
CA LEU A 101 9.42 19.60 -4.12
C LEU A 101 10.65 19.28 -3.27
N ALA A 102 11.39 18.22 -3.61
CA ALA A 102 12.48 17.69 -2.79
C ALA A 102 13.58 18.70 -2.49
N ARG A 103 13.97 19.54 -3.48
CA ARG A 103 15.07 20.51 -3.30
C ARG A 103 14.80 21.59 -2.25
N GLY A 104 13.54 21.86 -1.95
CA GLY A 104 13.18 22.88 -0.97
C GLY A 104 12.67 22.32 0.35
N ALA A 105 12.67 21.00 0.51
CA ALA A 105 12.29 20.34 1.75
C ALA A 105 13.45 20.36 2.75
N GLU A 106 13.15 20.54 4.03
CA GLU A 106 14.14 20.44 5.13
C GLU A 106 14.75 19.03 5.16
N LYS A 107 13.91 18.01 4.92
CA LYS A 107 14.35 16.63 4.79
C LYS A 107 13.38 15.82 3.93
N VAL A 108 13.94 14.84 3.21
CA VAL A 108 13.17 13.85 2.45
C VAL A 108 13.37 12.49 3.10
N PHE A 109 12.28 11.86 3.48
CA PHE A 109 12.23 10.48 3.97
C PHE A 109 11.80 9.56 2.85
N VAL A 110 12.33 8.34 2.82
CA VAL A 110 11.99 7.36 1.77
C VAL A 110 11.71 6.00 2.37
N GLY A 111 10.75 5.29 1.75
CA GLY A 111 10.44 3.90 2.08
C GLY A 111 11.52 2.92 1.59
N PHE A 112 12.10 3.21 0.42
CA PHE A 112 13.15 2.40 -0.20
C PHE A 112 14.38 3.25 -0.50
N ALA A 113 15.58 2.72 -0.22
CA ALA A 113 16.84 3.40 -0.53
C ALA A 113 17.00 3.72 -2.03
N ASP A 114 16.46 2.86 -2.90
CA ASP A 114 16.49 3.06 -4.36
C ASP A 114 15.80 4.36 -4.82
N CYS A 115 14.89 4.92 -4.03
CA CYS A 115 14.18 6.16 -4.30
C CYS A 115 15.14 7.36 -4.44
N GLU A 116 16.23 7.39 -3.69
CA GLU A 116 17.18 8.50 -3.67
C GLU A 116 17.77 8.79 -5.05
N ARG A 117 18.02 7.75 -5.85
CA ARG A 117 18.55 7.88 -7.23
C ARG A 117 17.67 8.76 -8.13
N GLY A 118 16.36 8.79 -7.84
CA GLY A 118 15.40 9.58 -8.61
C GLY A 118 15.17 11.01 -8.13
N LEU A 119 15.81 11.45 -7.04
CA LEU A 119 15.60 12.76 -6.41
C LEU A 119 16.50 13.88 -6.92
N GLY A 120 17.28 13.64 -8.00
CA GLY A 120 18.06 14.69 -8.63
C GLY A 120 19.18 15.28 -7.75
N GLY A 121 19.86 14.42 -6.98
CA GLY A 121 20.98 14.78 -6.10
C GLY A 121 20.55 15.23 -4.69
N VAL A 122 19.26 15.24 -4.37
CA VAL A 122 18.78 15.47 -3.01
C VAL A 122 18.99 14.21 -2.17
N LYS A 123 19.76 14.33 -1.08
CA LYS A 123 19.93 13.23 -0.12
C LYS A 123 18.63 12.90 0.61
N ALA A 124 18.35 11.62 0.73
CA ALA A 124 17.17 11.13 1.45
C ALA A 124 17.56 10.32 2.69
N SER A 125 16.68 10.29 3.67
CA SER A 125 16.81 9.44 4.86
C SER A 125 15.91 8.23 4.69
N VAL A 126 16.45 7.03 4.73
CA VAL A 126 15.65 5.80 4.70
C VAL A 126 14.98 5.63 6.06
N SER A 127 13.68 5.91 6.10
CA SER A 127 12.85 5.75 7.31
C SER A 127 12.01 4.47 7.29
N GLY A 128 11.83 3.90 6.11
CA GLY A 128 10.74 2.96 5.86
C GLY A 128 9.41 3.70 5.61
N THR A 129 8.39 2.94 5.29
CA THR A 129 7.01 3.45 5.14
C THR A 129 6.23 3.18 6.42
N PRO A 130 5.66 4.20 7.08
CA PRO A 130 4.85 4.01 8.28
C PRO A 130 3.67 3.05 8.05
N VAL A 131 3.52 2.10 8.94
CA VAL A 131 2.42 1.13 8.97
C VAL A 131 1.70 1.20 10.32
N ARG A 132 0.52 0.58 10.41
CA ARG A 132 -0.23 0.53 11.67
C ARG A 132 0.50 -0.34 12.70
N ASN A 133 0.60 0.12 13.94
CA ASN A 133 1.32 -0.56 15.02
C ASN A 133 0.77 -1.96 15.38
N ARG A 134 -0.46 -2.28 14.96
CA ARG A 134 -1.11 -3.59 15.22
C ARG A 134 -0.61 -4.70 14.27
N LEU A 135 0.04 -4.34 13.18
CA LEU A 135 0.53 -5.31 12.19
C LEU A 135 1.64 -6.17 12.80
N GLY A 136 1.59 -7.46 12.52
CA GLY A 136 2.54 -8.45 13.04
C GLY A 136 2.33 -8.87 14.50
N GLN A 137 1.32 -8.35 15.21
CA GLN A 137 1.08 -8.65 16.62
C GLN A 137 0.02 -9.73 16.85
N MET A 138 -0.84 -10.01 15.87
CA MET A 138 -1.95 -10.97 16.01
C MET A 138 -1.49 -12.39 15.70
N GLY A 139 -1.76 -13.31 16.61
CA GLY A 139 -1.47 -14.73 16.41
C GLY A 139 -2.41 -15.39 15.39
N LYS A 140 -1.93 -16.46 14.72
CA LYS A 140 -2.67 -17.14 13.63
C LYS A 140 -4.05 -17.63 14.05
N GLU A 141 -4.17 -18.26 15.22
CA GLU A 141 -5.46 -18.82 15.70
C GLU A 141 -6.50 -17.72 15.94
N GLU A 142 -6.10 -16.64 16.61
CA GLU A 142 -6.92 -15.47 16.83
C GLU A 142 -7.37 -14.84 15.51
N ALA A 143 -6.44 -14.67 14.58
CA ALA A 143 -6.68 -14.11 13.26
C ALA A 143 -7.69 -14.95 12.46
N LEU A 144 -7.52 -16.27 12.41
CA LEU A 144 -8.46 -17.19 11.75
C LEU A 144 -9.86 -17.11 12.36
N LYS A 145 -9.95 -17.10 13.69
CA LYS A 145 -11.23 -16.95 14.42
C LYS A 145 -11.91 -15.62 14.09
N LYS A 146 -11.16 -14.53 14.11
CA LYS A 146 -11.66 -13.18 13.84
C LYS A 146 -12.21 -13.04 12.42
N LEU A 147 -11.58 -13.70 11.44
CA LEU A 147 -12.02 -13.71 10.05
C LEU A 147 -13.11 -14.76 9.73
N GLY A 148 -13.53 -15.55 10.71
CA GLY A 148 -14.50 -16.65 10.50
C GLY A 148 -13.96 -17.76 9.60
N LEU A 149 -12.65 -17.99 9.62
CA LEU A 149 -11.95 -18.97 8.79
C LEU A 149 -11.76 -20.29 9.55
N HIS A 150 -11.57 -21.39 8.78
CA HIS A 150 -11.42 -22.72 9.36
C HIS A 150 -10.04 -22.88 10.02
N PRO A 151 -9.96 -23.28 11.30
CA PRO A 151 -8.71 -23.26 12.08
C PRO A 151 -7.63 -24.24 11.58
N LYS A 152 -8.04 -25.32 10.92
CA LYS A 152 -7.14 -26.40 10.46
C LYS A 152 -6.75 -26.27 8.97
N ARG A 153 -7.26 -25.26 8.25
CA ARG A 153 -6.91 -25.04 6.83
C ARG A 153 -5.85 -23.97 6.69
N ARG A 154 -4.94 -24.21 5.78
CA ARG A 154 -3.91 -23.23 5.39
C ARG A 154 -4.56 -22.09 4.60
N LEU A 155 -4.11 -20.87 4.82
CA LEU A 155 -4.73 -19.70 4.17
C LEU A 155 -3.84 -19.08 3.10
N VAL A 156 -4.41 -18.92 1.90
CA VAL A 156 -3.92 -18.01 0.88
C VAL A 156 -4.78 -16.75 0.90
N ALA A 157 -4.18 -15.58 1.12
CA ALA A 157 -4.86 -14.31 1.02
C ALA A 157 -4.55 -13.63 -0.32
N VAL A 158 -5.59 -13.19 -1.03
CA VAL A 158 -5.49 -12.50 -2.32
C VAL A 158 -5.93 -11.05 -2.14
N LEU A 159 -5.02 -10.11 -2.35
CA LEU A 159 -5.21 -8.69 -2.05
C LEU A 159 -5.23 -7.85 -3.34
N GLY A 160 -6.43 -7.52 -3.82
CA GLY A 160 -6.63 -6.67 -5.00
C GLY A 160 -6.35 -5.18 -4.76
N GLY A 161 -6.12 -4.77 -3.50
CA GLY A 161 -6.05 -3.36 -3.11
C GLY A 161 -7.42 -2.69 -3.03
N SER A 162 -7.44 -1.42 -2.57
CA SER A 162 -8.69 -0.68 -2.27
C SER A 162 -9.62 -0.45 -3.47
N GLN A 163 -9.08 -0.47 -4.68
CA GLN A 163 -9.85 -0.31 -5.93
C GLN A 163 -10.23 -1.65 -6.57
N GLY A 164 -9.75 -2.75 -6.01
CA GLY A 164 -9.81 -4.07 -6.63
C GLY A 164 -8.80 -4.21 -7.78
N ALA A 165 -8.57 -5.45 -8.21
CA ALA A 165 -7.61 -5.77 -9.26
C ALA A 165 -8.18 -6.81 -10.21
N LYS A 166 -8.94 -6.36 -11.23
CA LYS A 166 -9.62 -7.26 -12.18
C LYS A 166 -8.70 -8.37 -12.71
N GLY A 167 -7.50 -8.02 -13.22
CA GLY A 167 -6.57 -8.99 -13.77
C GLY A 167 -6.09 -10.02 -12.73
N LEU A 168 -5.79 -9.58 -11.50
CA LEU A 168 -5.42 -10.47 -10.41
C LEU A 168 -6.59 -11.39 -9.98
N ASN A 169 -7.80 -10.83 -9.86
CA ASN A 169 -8.99 -11.59 -9.52
C ASN A 169 -9.25 -12.70 -10.54
N GLU A 170 -9.18 -12.37 -11.84
CA GLU A 170 -9.39 -13.33 -12.93
C GLU A 170 -8.27 -14.38 -12.99
N ALA A 171 -7.01 -13.99 -12.78
CA ALA A 171 -5.89 -14.92 -12.71
C ALA A 171 -6.02 -15.92 -11.56
N MET A 172 -6.47 -15.45 -10.38
CA MET A 172 -6.71 -16.34 -9.24
C MET A 172 -7.79 -17.37 -9.54
N LEU A 173 -8.91 -16.95 -10.13
CA LEU A 173 -9.99 -17.88 -10.49
C LEU A 173 -9.57 -18.90 -11.55
N ARG A 174 -8.81 -18.50 -12.57
CA ARG A 174 -8.23 -19.45 -13.55
C ARG A 174 -7.24 -20.41 -12.89
N GLY A 175 -6.51 -19.96 -11.88
CA GLY A 175 -5.51 -20.75 -11.16
C GLY A 175 -6.07 -21.84 -10.26
N LEU A 176 -7.36 -21.84 -9.94
CA LEU A 176 -7.97 -22.81 -9.00
C LEU A 176 -7.79 -24.27 -9.43
N GLY A 177 -7.78 -24.55 -10.75
CA GLY A 177 -7.55 -25.89 -11.27
C GLY A 177 -6.22 -26.48 -10.83
N ALA A 178 -5.16 -25.69 -10.78
CA ALA A 178 -3.83 -26.12 -10.33
C ALA A 178 -3.72 -26.34 -8.82
N LEU A 179 -4.68 -25.84 -8.04
CA LEU A 179 -4.75 -26.00 -6.58
C LEU A 179 -5.75 -27.10 -6.16
N LYS A 180 -6.37 -27.80 -7.10
CA LYS A 180 -7.49 -28.71 -6.84
C LYS A 180 -7.15 -29.81 -5.84
N SER A 181 -5.96 -30.37 -5.88
CA SER A 181 -5.47 -31.40 -4.93
C SER A 181 -5.43 -30.89 -3.49
N GLU A 182 -5.21 -29.58 -3.29
CA GLU A 182 -5.10 -28.93 -1.99
C GLU A 182 -6.44 -28.43 -1.43
N SER A 183 -7.54 -28.57 -2.18
CA SER A 183 -8.84 -27.94 -1.85
C SER A 183 -9.41 -28.32 -0.47
N GLN A 184 -9.04 -29.49 0.07
CA GLN A 184 -9.46 -29.93 1.40
C GLN A 184 -8.62 -29.32 2.54
N HIS A 185 -7.39 -28.92 2.26
CA HIS A 185 -6.42 -28.41 3.23
C HIS A 185 -6.20 -26.90 3.11
N LEU A 186 -6.65 -26.32 2.00
CA LEU A 186 -6.49 -24.91 1.66
C LEU A 186 -7.82 -24.15 1.77
N GLN A 187 -7.74 -22.93 2.23
CA GLN A 187 -8.81 -21.94 2.15
C GLN A 187 -8.29 -20.63 1.59
N ILE A 188 -9.19 -19.83 1.05
CA ILE A 188 -8.85 -18.59 0.35
C ILE A 188 -9.60 -17.42 0.97
N LEU A 189 -8.90 -16.36 1.34
CA LEU A 189 -9.48 -15.06 1.64
C LEU A 189 -9.18 -14.13 0.46
N HIS A 190 -10.20 -13.64 -0.22
CA HIS A 190 -10.03 -12.84 -1.43
C HIS A 190 -10.64 -11.44 -1.26
N LEU A 191 -9.78 -10.41 -1.12
CA LEU A 191 -10.19 -9.01 -1.12
C LEU A 191 -10.28 -8.52 -2.57
N ALA A 192 -11.45 -8.70 -3.17
CA ALA A 192 -11.68 -8.52 -4.60
C ALA A 192 -11.89 -7.06 -5.02
N GLY A 193 -12.16 -6.16 -4.07
CA GLY A 193 -12.66 -4.81 -4.32
C GLY A 193 -14.19 -4.78 -4.45
N GLU A 194 -14.82 -3.70 -3.97
CA GLU A 194 -16.28 -3.56 -3.90
C GLU A 194 -16.99 -3.83 -5.24
N VAL A 195 -16.39 -3.34 -6.34
CA VAL A 195 -16.95 -3.49 -7.69
C VAL A 195 -16.93 -4.93 -8.20
N HIS A 196 -16.01 -5.76 -7.70
CA HIS A 196 -15.76 -7.10 -8.24
C HIS A 196 -16.20 -8.23 -7.33
N VAL A 197 -16.61 -7.94 -6.08
CA VAL A 197 -16.87 -8.94 -5.03
C VAL A 197 -17.86 -10.01 -5.47
N GLU A 198 -18.99 -9.64 -6.06
CA GLU A 198 -20.02 -10.58 -6.49
C GLU A 198 -19.55 -11.49 -7.65
N LYS A 199 -18.84 -10.91 -8.62
CA LYS A 199 -18.27 -11.70 -9.74
C LYS A 199 -17.26 -12.72 -9.24
N VAL A 200 -16.40 -12.30 -8.30
CA VAL A 200 -15.36 -13.17 -7.73
C VAL A 200 -16.00 -14.26 -6.86
N ARG A 201 -17.02 -13.93 -6.06
CA ARG A 201 -17.75 -14.89 -5.22
C ARG A 201 -18.36 -16.01 -6.09
N LYS A 202 -19.06 -15.63 -7.16
CA LYS A 202 -19.61 -16.59 -8.14
C LYS A 202 -18.52 -17.47 -8.78
N GLY A 203 -17.33 -16.93 -9.01
CA GLY A 203 -16.21 -17.69 -9.56
C GLY A 203 -15.68 -18.78 -8.63
N TYR A 204 -15.93 -18.69 -7.31
CA TYR A 204 -15.60 -19.76 -6.36
C TYR A 204 -16.71 -20.81 -6.19
N GLU A 205 -17.95 -20.50 -6.61
CA GLU A 205 -19.06 -21.47 -6.53
C GLU A 205 -18.72 -22.75 -7.31
N GLY A 206 -18.96 -23.91 -6.70
CA GLY A 206 -18.64 -25.20 -7.28
C GLY A 206 -17.14 -25.53 -7.45
N SER A 207 -16.23 -24.64 -7.06
CA SER A 207 -14.78 -24.89 -7.18
C SER A 207 -14.27 -25.95 -6.20
N GLY A 208 -14.98 -26.19 -5.10
CA GLY A 208 -14.58 -27.09 -4.01
C GLY A 208 -13.66 -26.46 -2.97
N PHE A 209 -13.31 -25.17 -3.11
CA PHE A 209 -12.55 -24.44 -2.11
C PHE A 209 -13.45 -23.76 -1.07
N HIS A 210 -13.00 -23.73 0.17
CA HIS A 210 -13.54 -22.81 1.16
C HIS A 210 -12.98 -21.42 0.89
N ALA A 211 -13.79 -20.53 0.34
CA ALA A 211 -13.39 -19.17 -0.02
C ALA A 211 -14.26 -18.12 0.68
N VAL A 212 -13.62 -17.18 1.34
CA VAL A 212 -14.25 -15.98 1.89
C VAL A 212 -13.89 -14.81 0.97
N VAL A 213 -14.89 -14.19 0.35
CA VAL A 213 -14.71 -13.09 -0.60
C VAL A 213 -15.29 -11.82 -0.03
N MET A 214 -14.45 -10.79 0.08
CA MET A 214 -14.81 -9.48 0.61
C MET A 214 -14.46 -8.38 -0.40
N GLY A 215 -15.23 -7.29 -0.41
CA GLY A 215 -14.90 -6.09 -1.18
C GLY A 215 -13.73 -5.34 -0.53
N PHE A 216 -13.74 -5.26 0.79
CA PHE A 216 -12.74 -4.56 1.59
C PHE A 216 -12.62 -5.19 2.98
N CYS A 217 -11.46 -5.04 3.62
CA CYS A 217 -11.24 -5.46 5.01
C CYS A 217 -10.49 -4.37 5.78
N ASP A 218 -11.03 -3.95 6.93
CA ASP A 218 -10.38 -3.00 7.83
C ASP A 218 -9.35 -3.68 8.75
N GLU A 219 -9.51 -5.00 8.96
CA GLU A 219 -8.74 -5.81 9.90
C GLU A 219 -7.56 -6.51 9.21
N MET A 220 -6.70 -5.72 8.55
CA MET A 220 -5.57 -6.28 7.81
C MET A 220 -4.58 -7.02 8.70
N GLU A 221 -4.49 -6.67 9.99
CA GLU A 221 -3.71 -7.41 10.98
C GLU A 221 -4.15 -8.88 11.12
N ALA A 222 -5.46 -9.14 11.01
CA ALA A 222 -5.98 -10.50 11.01
C ALA A 222 -5.71 -11.21 9.67
N VAL A 223 -5.83 -10.48 8.54
CA VAL A 223 -5.54 -11.05 7.21
C VAL A 223 -4.09 -11.52 7.14
N TYR A 224 -3.13 -10.68 7.50
CA TYR A 224 -1.72 -11.04 7.48
C TYR A 224 -1.35 -12.07 8.56
N GLY A 225 -1.93 -11.96 9.77
CA GLY A 225 -1.69 -12.93 10.86
C GLY A 225 -2.18 -14.34 10.54
N ALA A 226 -3.24 -14.48 9.74
CA ALA A 226 -3.78 -15.77 9.32
C ALA A 226 -3.10 -16.36 8.07
N ALA A 227 -2.54 -15.51 7.18
CA ALA A 227 -2.06 -15.92 5.88
C ALA A 227 -0.73 -16.68 5.95
N GLU A 228 -0.62 -17.78 5.20
CA GLU A 228 0.65 -18.45 4.95
C GLU A 228 1.33 -17.95 3.68
N VAL A 229 0.54 -17.55 2.69
CA VAL A 229 0.99 -16.90 1.47
C VAL A 229 0.03 -15.78 1.11
N VAL A 230 0.58 -14.65 0.73
CA VAL A 230 -0.18 -13.52 0.21
C VAL A 230 0.08 -13.35 -1.27
N VAL A 231 -0.97 -13.19 -2.06
CA VAL A 231 -0.89 -12.75 -3.46
C VAL A 231 -1.39 -11.32 -3.53
N ALA A 232 -0.57 -10.38 -3.95
CA ALA A 232 -0.92 -8.96 -3.85
C ALA A 232 -0.39 -8.11 -5.01
N ARG A 233 -0.97 -6.92 -5.18
CA ARG A 233 -0.35 -5.81 -5.91
C ARG A 233 0.85 -5.28 -5.13
N ALA A 234 1.82 -4.69 -5.84
CA ALA A 234 3.05 -4.16 -5.24
C ALA A 234 2.94 -2.67 -4.88
N GLY A 235 1.86 -2.29 -4.20
CA GLY A 235 1.75 -0.97 -3.58
C GLY A 235 2.75 -0.84 -2.42
N ALA A 236 3.40 0.31 -2.27
CA ALA A 236 4.43 0.50 -1.24
C ALA A 236 3.92 0.23 0.19
N GLY A 237 2.67 0.64 0.52
CA GLY A 237 2.05 0.32 1.80
C GLY A 237 1.88 -1.19 2.01
N THR A 238 1.41 -1.92 0.98
CA THR A 238 1.27 -3.39 1.05
C THR A 238 2.62 -4.08 1.30
N LEU A 239 3.70 -3.61 0.67
CA LEU A 239 5.03 -4.17 0.87
C LEU A 239 5.56 -3.91 2.28
N ALA A 240 5.34 -2.72 2.82
CA ALA A 240 5.67 -2.41 4.21
C ALA A 240 4.86 -3.25 5.21
N GLU A 241 3.58 -3.50 4.95
CA GLU A 241 2.73 -4.37 5.75
C GLU A 241 3.19 -5.84 5.69
N LEU A 242 3.57 -6.33 4.49
CA LEU A 242 4.13 -7.67 4.31
C LEU A 242 5.46 -7.85 5.05
N ALA A 243 6.32 -6.81 5.06
CA ALA A 243 7.56 -6.80 5.82
C ALA A 243 7.29 -6.89 7.32
N ALA A 244 6.44 -6.01 7.86
CA ALA A 244 6.08 -5.98 9.27
C ALA A 244 5.44 -7.30 9.77
N CYS A 245 4.66 -7.96 8.91
CA CYS A 245 4.01 -9.23 9.24
C CYS A 245 4.82 -10.47 8.81
N GLN A 246 5.96 -10.30 8.13
CA GLN A 246 6.86 -11.38 7.69
C GLN A 246 6.13 -12.47 6.90
N VAL A 247 5.25 -12.11 5.98
CA VAL A 247 4.43 -13.08 5.23
C VAL A 247 5.01 -13.32 3.84
N PRO A 248 5.24 -14.60 3.44
CA PRO A 248 5.64 -14.96 2.10
C PRO A 248 4.67 -14.43 1.05
N ALA A 249 5.17 -13.84 -0.04
CA ALA A 249 4.31 -13.18 -1.01
C ALA A 249 4.64 -13.50 -2.47
N ILE A 250 3.58 -13.51 -3.29
CA ILE A 250 3.64 -13.45 -4.74
C ILE A 250 3.11 -12.08 -5.16
N LEU A 251 3.98 -11.25 -5.69
CA LEU A 251 3.68 -9.89 -6.09
C LEU A 251 3.31 -9.81 -7.56
N VAL A 252 2.17 -9.25 -7.85
CA VAL A 252 1.66 -9.00 -9.19
C VAL A 252 1.52 -7.49 -9.40
N PRO A 253 2.58 -6.78 -9.83
CA PRO A 253 2.54 -5.33 -10.03
C PRO A 253 1.45 -4.91 -10.99
N PHE A 254 0.77 -3.78 -10.70
CA PHE A 254 -0.25 -3.23 -11.57
C PHE A 254 0.40 -2.62 -12.83
N PRO A 255 0.07 -3.09 -14.04
CA PRO A 255 0.79 -2.71 -15.26
C PRO A 255 0.57 -1.26 -15.69
N ALA A 256 -0.56 -0.64 -15.29
CA ALA A 256 -0.86 0.76 -15.61
C ALA A 256 -0.49 1.72 -14.46
N ALA A 257 0.36 1.30 -13.54
CA ALA A 257 0.86 2.15 -12.47
C ALA A 257 1.70 3.30 -13.04
N ALA A 258 1.42 4.53 -12.61
CA ALA A 258 2.10 5.71 -13.11
C ALA A 258 3.63 5.60 -12.98
N GLY A 259 4.36 5.67 -14.11
CA GLY A 259 5.81 5.52 -14.12
C GLY A 259 6.31 4.14 -13.67
N ASP A 260 5.50 3.11 -13.82
CA ASP A 260 5.80 1.71 -13.49
C ASP A 260 6.28 1.50 -12.03
N HIS A 261 5.85 2.39 -11.12
CA HIS A 261 6.31 2.39 -9.73
C HIS A 261 6.04 1.06 -9.00
N GLN A 262 4.94 0.34 -9.32
CA GLN A 262 4.68 -0.94 -8.67
C GLN A 262 5.68 -2.03 -9.07
N MET A 263 6.14 -2.04 -10.32
CA MET A 263 7.20 -2.96 -10.73
C MET A 263 8.53 -2.62 -10.05
N ALA A 264 8.85 -1.34 -9.95
CA ALA A 264 10.05 -0.88 -9.22
C ALA A 264 9.98 -1.25 -7.73
N ASN A 265 8.83 -1.04 -7.07
CA ASN A 265 8.58 -1.45 -5.69
C ASN A 265 8.77 -2.96 -5.51
N ALA A 266 8.13 -3.76 -6.39
CA ALA A 266 8.22 -5.21 -6.32
C ALA A 266 9.66 -5.71 -6.45
N ARG A 267 10.43 -5.13 -7.40
CA ARG A 267 11.85 -5.49 -7.60
C ARG A 267 12.71 -5.10 -6.39
N ALA A 268 12.50 -3.91 -5.83
CA ALA A 268 13.22 -3.46 -4.66
C ALA A 268 12.96 -4.37 -3.46
N TYR A 269 11.69 -4.72 -3.21
CA TYR A 269 11.30 -5.60 -2.11
C TYR A 269 11.78 -7.05 -2.30
N ALA A 270 11.70 -7.58 -3.52
CA ALA A 270 12.04 -8.96 -3.81
C ALA A 270 13.54 -9.20 -4.05
N LYS A 271 14.37 -8.15 -4.03
CA LYS A 271 15.79 -8.20 -4.43
C LYS A 271 16.59 -9.32 -3.74
N GLU A 272 16.39 -9.51 -2.45
CA GLU A 272 17.06 -10.52 -1.64
C GLU A 272 16.21 -11.80 -1.44
N GLY A 273 15.02 -11.86 -2.06
CA GLY A 273 14.16 -13.04 -2.01
C GLY A 273 12.97 -12.96 -1.06
N ALA A 274 12.58 -11.75 -0.60
CA ALA A 274 11.40 -11.56 0.26
C ALA A 274 10.07 -11.89 -0.43
N ALA A 275 10.03 -11.92 -1.76
CA ALA A 275 8.83 -12.26 -2.53
C ALA A 275 9.16 -12.85 -3.91
N GLU A 276 8.19 -13.54 -4.51
CA GLU A 276 8.18 -13.78 -5.96
C GLU A 276 7.54 -12.61 -6.68
N VAL A 277 8.05 -12.24 -7.86
CA VAL A 277 7.47 -11.21 -8.71
C VAL A 277 7.05 -11.81 -10.04
N ILE A 278 5.80 -11.54 -10.44
CA ILE A 278 5.31 -11.93 -11.76
C ILE A 278 4.54 -10.76 -12.39
N ALA A 279 4.93 -10.35 -13.59
CA ALA A 279 4.17 -9.34 -14.31
C ALA A 279 2.82 -9.92 -14.76
N GLU A 280 1.75 -9.12 -14.63
CA GLU A 280 0.38 -9.57 -14.93
C GLU A 280 0.23 -10.19 -16.32
N ARG A 281 0.97 -9.69 -17.33
CA ARG A 281 0.97 -10.25 -18.70
C ARG A 281 1.42 -11.71 -18.79
N TYR A 282 2.11 -12.21 -17.77
CA TYR A 282 2.56 -13.61 -17.71
C TYR A 282 1.63 -14.51 -16.86
N LEU A 283 0.51 -13.96 -16.37
CA LEU A 283 -0.50 -14.72 -15.62
C LEU A 283 -1.51 -15.37 -16.58
N GLU A 284 -1.02 -16.21 -17.48
CA GLU A 284 -1.86 -16.99 -18.40
C GLU A 284 -2.26 -18.33 -17.80
N GLY A 285 -3.41 -18.86 -18.25
CA GLY A 285 -3.89 -20.18 -17.82
C GLY A 285 -3.91 -20.34 -16.29
N THR A 286 -3.22 -21.35 -15.79
CA THR A 286 -3.16 -21.74 -14.38
C THR A 286 -1.88 -21.27 -13.66
N GLU A 287 -1.05 -20.46 -14.28
CA GLU A 287 0.30 -20.07 -13.80
C GLU A 287 0.29 -19.57 -12.34
N LEU A 288 -0.66 -18.71 -11.98
CA LEU A 288 -0.74 -18.22 -10.61
C LEU A 288 -1.01 -19.35 -9.61
N GLY A 289 -1.95 -20.24 -9.91
CA GLY A 289 -2.24 -21.40 -9.07
C GLY A 289 -1.04 -22.33 -8.91
N GLN A 290 -0.30 -22.59 -9.99
CA GLN A 290 0.92 -23.40 -9.94
C GLN A 290 2.01 -22.77 -9.06
N ARG A 291 2.17 -21.44 -9.10
CA ARG A 291 3.12 -20.73 -8.23
C ARG A 291 2.71 -20.80 -6.76
N ILE A 292 1.41 -20.59 -6.49
CA ILE A 292 0.87 -20.76 -5.14
C ILE A 292 1.13 -22.19 -4.64
N ALA A 293 0.81 -23.22 -5.43
CA ALA A 293 1.03 -24.61 -5.05
C ALA A 293 2.50 -24.90 -4.75
N ARG A 294 3.41 -24.46 -5.62
CA ARG A 294 4.87 -24.62 -5.41
C ARG A 294 5.35 -23.92 -4.13
N LEU A 295 4.94 -22.69 -3.91
CA LEU A 295 5.36 -21.93 -2.73
C LEU A 295 4.79 -22.54 -1.44
N MET A 296 3.52 -22.94 -1.45
CA MET A 296 2.89 -23.62 -0.31
C MET A 296 3.53 -24.99 -0.01
N GLY A 297 4.08 -25.67 -1.01
CA GLY A 297 4.79 -26.95 -0.85
C GLY A 297 6.24 -26.82 -0.41
N ASP A 298 6.84 -25.61 -0.41
CA ASP A 298 8.25 -25.36 -0.11
C ASP A 298 8.40 -24.55 1.19
N SER A 299 8.38 -25.24 2.33
CA SER A 299 8.54 -24.61 3.64
C SER A 299 9.87 -23.89 3.79
N THR A 300 10.95 -24.44 3.23
CA THR A 300 12.29 -23.84 3.28
C THR A 300 12.30 -22.49 2.56
N ARG A 301 11.64 -22.42 1.40
CA ARG A 301 11.50 -21.17 0.66
C ARG A 301 10.65 -20.15 1.40
N CYS A 302 9.54 -20.58 1.99
CA CYS A 302 8.70 -19.73 2.82
C CYS A 302 9.49 -19.13 4.01
N GLU A 303 10.27 -19.92 4.72
CA GLU A 303 11.10 -19.42 5.84
C GLU A 303 12.18 -18.44 5.36
N ARG A 304 12.81 -18.67 4.22
CA ARG A 304 13.73 -17.69 3.62
C ARG A 304 13.03 -16.39 3.26
N MET A 305 11.82 -16.46 2.69
CA MET A 305 11.03 -15.25 2.38
C MET A 305 10.68 -14.47 3.64
N LYS A 306 10.28 -15.15 4.72
CA LYS A 306 10.02 -14.50 6.02
C LYS A 306 11.25 -13.80 6.57
N HIS A 307 12.40 -14.45 6.51
CA HIS A 307 13.67 -13.86 6.94
C HIS A 307 13.98 -12.57 6.19
N TRP A 308 13.91 -12.60 4.83
CA TRP A 308 14.17 -11.41 4.03
C TRP A 308 13.09 -10.33 4.16
N ALA A 309 11.82 -10.71 4.38
CA ALA A 309 10.77 -9.75 4.70
C ALA A 309 11.06 -9.01 6.00
N LYS A 310 11.53 -9.74 7.03
CA LYS A 310 11.95 -9.15 8.31
C LYS A 310 13.10 -8.15 8.13
N GLU A 311 14.08 -8.44 7.28
CA GLU A 311 15.19 -7.51 6.98
C GLU A 311 14.72 -6.24 6.24
N GLN A 312 13.57 -6.29 5.57
CA GLN A 312 12.95 -5.12 4.94
C GLN A 312 12.06 -4.32 5.91
N ASP A 313 11.73 -4.89 7.07
CA ASP A 313 10.90 -4.21 8.05
C ASP A 313 11.62 -3.00 8.64
N GLN A 314 10.90 -1.91 8.74
CA GLN A 314 11.38 -0.68 9.36
C GLN A 314 10.42 -0.32 10.51
N PRO A 315 10.49 -1.06 11.62
CA PRO A 315 9.67 -0.75 12.78
C PRO A 315 9.99 0.67 13.25
N GLN A 316 9.02 1.35 13.79
CA GLN A 316 9.16 2.73 14.26
C GLN A 316 9.42 3.76 13.14
N ALA A 317 9.02 3.47 11.88
CA ALA A 317 9.18 4.44 10.80
C ALA A 317 8.48 5.79 11.11
N ALA A 318 7.31 5.74 11.72
CA ALA A 318 6.55 6.94 12.10
C ALA A 318 7.27 7.73 13.21
N GLU A 319 7.76 7.04 14.22
CA GLU A 319 8.50 7.61 15.36
C GLU A 319 9.80 8.28 14.89
N LYS A 320 10.59 7.59 14.06
CA LYS A 320 11.83 8.14 13.47
C LYS A 320 11.57 9.43 12.67
N ILE A 321 10.50 9.45 11.88
CA ILE A 321 10.11 10.64 11.13
C ILE A 321 9.71 11.77 12.08
N ALA A 322 8.89 11.47 13.09
CA ALA A 322 8.40 12.45 14.05
C ALA A 322 9.54 13.04 14.91
N GLU A 323 10.47 12.23 15.37
CA GLU A 323 11.66 12.68 16.11
C GLU A 323 12.51 13.65 15.32
N VAL A 324 12.79 13.33 14.06
CA VAL A 324 13.57 14.22 13.18
C VAL A 324 12.85 15.52 12.91
N ILE A 325 11.53 15.50 12.70
CA ILE A 325 10.74 16.71 12.50
C ILE A 325 10.76 17.56 13.77
N SER A 326 10.55 16.95 14.94
CA SER A 326 10.53 17.66 16.23
C SER A 326 11.89 18.23 16.61
N GLY A 327 13.00 17.59 16.22
CA GLY A 327 14.35 18.07 16.50
C GLY A 327 14.81 19.23 15.61
N ILE A 328 14.08 19.55 14.53
CA ILE A 328 14.36 20.69 13.63
C ILE A 328 13.52 21.91 13.98
N LEU A 329 12.38 21.72 14.66
CA LEU A 329 11.49 22.79 15.13
C LEU A 329 11.96 23.44 16.42
#